data_78cc28635e7e840ba3b897eba0fb6c58
#
_entry.id   78cc28635e7e840ba3b897eba0fb6c58
#
_cell.length_a   1.000
_cell.length_b   1.000
_cell.length_c   1.000
_cell.angle_alpha   90.00
_cell.angle_beta   90.00
_cell.angle_gamma   90.00
#
_symmetry.space_group_name_H-M   'P 1'
#
loop_
_entity.id
_entity.type
_entity.pdbx_description
1 polymer ?
#
loop_
_entity_poly.entity_id
_entity_poly.type
_entity_poly.pdbx_seq_one_letter_code
_entity_poly.pdbx_strand_id
1 'polypeptide(L)'
;MPAIVLVGAQWGDEGKGKATDLLGDQIDYCVRFNGGNNAGHTIVIDDEKYAVHLLPSGILTPSVTPVIGNGVVIDLAVLFGEIDMLQQRGIDTSRLIVSANAHVIASYHRTIDKVGERFLGKAKIGTTGRGIGPAYSDKMSRVGVRVQDLFDEKILRQKVEGALQPKNQLLVKIYNRAAIDTSAVVTELLEYAERLQPMVQDTSLLLNNALDRGDTVLLEAGQATLLDVDHGTYPFVTSSNATAGGACTGSGIGPTRIDRVIAVVKAYTTRVGAGPFPTELEDADGEKLRAIGAEFGTTTGRPRRCGWYDAVIARYATRVNGVTDFVLTKLDVLSDFDTIPVCVGYRLPDGSVIDEMPMTQTDFHHAQPVYEEFPGWREDISKARDFDDLPKNARRYIEVLQEMSGAPFSVIGVGPARDQSLLLRPLTAG
;
A
#
# COMPACT_ATOMS: atom_id res chain seq x y z
N MET A 1 1.15 -14.03 21.24
CA MET A 1 0.19 -13.62 20.20
C MET A 1 0.96 -13.07 19.02
N PRO A 2 0.45 -13.15 17.80
CA PRO A 2 1.25 -13.00 16.58
C PRO A 2 1.34 -11.57 16.09
N ALA A 3 2.42 -11.28 15.35
CA ALA A 3 2.39 -10.18 14.40
C ALA A 3 1.75 -10.66 13.10
N ILE A 4 0.80 -9.88 12.59
CA ILE A 4 0.07 -10.13 11.35
C ILE A 4 0.53 -9.10 10.32
N VAL A 5 0.93 -9.54 9.14
CA VAL A 5 1.27 -8.62 8.03
C VAL A 5 0.09 -8.55 7.06
N LEU A 6 -0.32 -7.33 6.70
CA LEU A 6 -1.35 -7.06 5.70
C LEU A 6 -0.73 -6.39 4.48
N VAL A 7 -0.71 -7.10 3.35
CA VAL A 7 -0.15 -6.61 2.07
C VAL A 7 -1.20 -6.58 0.97
N GLY A 8 -0.97 -5.79 -0.08
CA GLY A 8 -1.70 -5.91 -1.33
C GLY A 8 -1.02 -6.93 -2.25
N ALA A 9 -1.78 -7.77 -2.92
CA ALA A 9 -1.24 -8.80 -3.83
C ALA A 9 -1.02 -8.30 -5.27
N GLN A 10 -1.62 -7.16 -5.65
CA GLN A 10 -1.64 -6.63 -7.02
C GLN A 10 -0.84 -5.33 -7.13
N TRP A 11 -1.40 -4.26 -7.70
CA TRP A 11 -0.76 -2.94 -7.87
C TRP A 11 -1.36 -1.83 -7.00
N GLY A 12 -1.89 -2.16 -5.83
CA GLY A 12 -2.54 -1.22 -4.93
C GLY A 12 -4.05 -1.13 -5.17
N ASP A 13 -4.71 -0.36 -4.30
CA ASP A 13 -6.17 -0.16 -4.33
C ASP A 13 -7.01 -1.45 -4.18
N GLU A 14 -6.43 -2.53 -3.64
CA GLU A 14 -7.12 -3.80 -3.42
C GLU A 14 -8.17 -3.74 -2.30
N GLY A 15 -8.16 -2.69 -1.47
CA GLY A 15 -9.08 -2.56 -0.35
C GLY A 15 -8.48 -2.95 1.01
N LYS A 16 -7.17 -2.73 1.20
CA LYS A 16 -6.48 -3.00 2.49
C LYS A 16 -7.14 -2.31 3.68
N GLY A 17 -7.64 -1.07 3.50
CA GLY A 17 -8.37 -0.36 4.55
C GLY A 17 -9.61 -1.10 5.05
N LYS A 18 -10.37 -1.75 4.15
CA LYS A 18 -11.50 -2.62 4.54
C LYS A 18 -11.03 -3.85 5.32
N ALA A 19 -9.92 -4.46 4.90
CA ALA A 19 -9.35 -5.61 5.62
C ALA A 19 -8.86 -5.21 7.03
N THR A 20 -8.24 -4.03 7.18
CA THR A 20 -7.86 -3.47 8.49
C THR A 20 -9.08 -3.22 9.37
N ASP A 21 -10.15 -2.64 8.81
CA ASP A 21 -11.41 -2.38 9.52
C ASP A 21 -12.08 -3.67 9.99
N LEU A 22 -12.03 -4.75 9.19
CA LEU A 22 -12.55 -6.07 9.58
C LEU A 22 -11.78 -6.70 10.74
N LEU A 23 -10.49 -6.43 10.87
CA LEU A 23 -9.70 -6.82 12.03
C LEU A 23 -10.08 -6.02 13.28
N GLY A 24 -10.42 -4.74 13.10
CA GLY A 24 -11.01 -3.85 14.09
C GLY A 24 -10.48 -4.06 15.51
N ASP A 25 -11.38 -4.40 16.44
CA ASP A 25 -11.07 -4.59 17.86
C ASP A 25 -10.28 -5.89 18.19
N GLN A 26 -9.91 -6.68 17.18
CA GLN A 26 -9.10 -7.89 17.37
C GLN A 26 -7.60 -7.61 17.36
N ILE A 27 -7.20 -6.35 17.16
CA ILE A 27 -5.79 -5.92 17.15
C ILE A 27 -5.59 -4.82 18.19
N ASP A 28 -4.42 -4.80 18.81
CA ASP A 28 -4.01 -3.77 19.77
C ASP A 28 -3.19 -2.65 19.14
N TYR A 29 -2.41 -2.99 18.11
CA TYR A 29 -1.57 -2.05 17.37
C TYR A 29 -1.77 -2.18 15.85
N CYS A 30 -1.84 -1.03 15.17
CA CYS A 30 -1.83 -0.96 13.70
C CYS A 30 -0.64 -0.13 13.24
N VAL A 31 0.30 -0.75 12.54
CA VAL A 31 1.61 -0.15 12.21
C VAL A 31 1.72 0.05 10.71
N ARG A 32 1.88 1.29 10.26
CA ARG A 32 2.35 1.59 8.91
C ARG A 32 3.86 1.36 8.86
N PHE A 33 4.31 0.40 8.06
CA PHE A 33 5.71 0.01 8.05
C PHE A 33 6.52 0.55 6.87
N ASN A 34 5.89 1.01 5.78
CA ASN A 34 6.59 1.49 4.57
C ASN A 34 5.85 2.61 3.85
N GLY A 35 6.52 3.19 2.86
CA GLY A 35 5.96 4.25 2.02
C GLY A 35 5.96 5.60 2.74
N GLY A 36 5.02 6.43 2.38
CA GLY A 36 4.78 7.75 2.95
C GLY A 36 3.40 8.23 2.51
N ASN A 37 3.24 9.53 2.28
CA ASN A 37 1.98 10.11 1.85
C ASN A 37 1.64 9.87 0.36
N ASN A 38 2.35 8.97 -0.32
CA ASN A 38 2.03 8.49 -1.67
C ASN A 38 0.99 7.36 -1.70
N ALA A 39 0.66 6.77 -0.56
CA ALA A 39 -0.49 5.87 -0.42
C ALA A 39 -1.78 6.66 -0.14
N GLY A 40 -2.92 6.02 -0.31
CA GLY A 40 -4.22 6.56 0.10
C GLY A 40 -5.09 5.41 0.54
N HIS A 41 -5.48 5.40 1.82
CA HIS A 41 -6.42 4.44 2.35
C HIS A 41 -7.76 5.14 2.60
N THR A 42 -8.82 4.63 1.97
CA THR A 42 -10.18 5.07 2.23
C THR A 42 -10.86 4.05 3.11
N ILE A 43 -11.36 4.50 4.24
CA ILE A 43 -12.09 3.69 5.21
C ILE A 43 -13.48 4.29 5.32
N VAL A 44 -14.50 3.46 5.41
CA VAL A 44 -15.90 3.87 5.55
C VAL A 44 -16.39 3.41 6.91
N ILE A 45 -16.77 4.35 7.78
CA ILE A 45 -17.37 4.07 9.10
C ILE A 45 -18.69 4.84 9.17
N ASP A 46 -19.78 4.15 9.49
CA ASP A 46 -21.13 4.75 9.60
C ASP A 46 -21.49 5.65 8.40
N ASP A 47 -21.27 5.16 7.17
CA ASP A 47 -21.44 5.86 5.89
C ASP A 47 -20.53 7.08 5.66
N GLU A 48 -19.67 7.43 6.61
CA GLU A 48 -18.66 8.47 6.45
C GLU A 48 -17.37 7.94 5.85
N LYS A 49 -16.82 8.66 4.86
CA LYS A 49 -15.54 8.33 4.20
C LYS A 49 -14.40 9.10 4.84
N TYR A 50 -13.39 8.36 5.28
CA TYR A 50 -12.12 8.87 5.78
C TYR A 50 -11.00 8.50 4.80
N ALA A 51 -10.34 9.50 4.22
CA ALA A 51 -9.20 9.30 3.35
C ALA A 51 -7.92 9.73 4.08
N VAL A 52 -7.07 8.78 4.43
CA VAL A 52 -5.77 9.03 5.05
C VAL A 52 -4.64 8.55 4.12
N HIS A 53 -3.53 9.27 4.11
CA HIS A 53 -2.39 8.96 3.26
C HIS A 53 -1.20 8.45 4.06
N LEU A 54 -0.97 9.03 5.22
CA LEU A 54 0.19 8.76 6.07
C LEU A 54 -0.19 8.00 7.35
N LEU A 55 -1.32 8.36 7.96
CA LEU A 55 -1.79 7.71 9.17
C LEU A 55 -2.16 6.23 8.92
N PRO A 56 -1.84 5.32 9.85
CA PRO A 56 -2.33 3.94 9.81
C PRO A 56 -3.86 3.90 9.85
N SER A 57 -4.47 2.93 9.14
CA SER A 57 -5.94 2.80 9.08
C SER A 57 -6.57 2.57 10.45
N GLY A 58 -5.86 1.92 11.38
CA GLY A 58 -6.32 1.67 12.75
C GLY A 58 -6.50 2.93 13.62
N ILE A 59 -6.12 4.13 13.15
CA ILE A 59 -6.36 5.41 13.86
C ILE A 59 -7.86 5.64 14.13
N LEU A 60 -8.74 5.10 13.28
CA LEU A 60 -10.18 5.25 13.37
C LEU A 60 -10.83 4.31 14.39
N THR A 61 -10.13 3.28 14.85
CA THR A 61 -10.63 2.33 15.85
C THR A 61 -10.14 2.75 17.25
N PRO A 62 -11.04 3.12 18.18
CA PRO A 62 -10.63 3.69 19.48
C PRO A 62 -9.76 2.80 20.36
N SER A 63 -9.91 1.47 20.27
CA SER A 63 -9.13 0.49 21.02
C SER A 63 -7.73 0.26 20.47
N VAL A 64 -7.45 0.66 19.22
CA VAL A 64 -6.18 0.39 18.52
C VAL A 64 -5.18 1.53 18.71
N THR A 65 -3.94 1.20 18.99
CA THR A 65 -2.81 2.15 18.99
C THR A 65 -2.21 2.24 17.60
N PRO A 66 -2.36 3.38 16.88
CA PRO A 66 -1.77 3.58 15.57
C PRO A 66 -0.29 3.93 15.69
N VAL A 67 0.55 3.30 14.84
CA VAL A 67 2.01 3.49 14.87
C VAL A 67 2.54 3.77 13.48
N ILE A 68 3.36 4.81 13.34
CA ILE A 68 4.18 5.04 12.15
C ILE A 68 5.57 4.47 12.42
N GLY A 69 5.90 3.38 11.73
CA GLY A 69 7.15 2.64 11.90
C GLY A 69 8.36 3.33 11.24
N ASN A 70 9.55 2.83 11.56
CA ASN A 70 10.83 3.39 11.08
C ASN A 70 11.04 3.26 9.55
N GLY A 71 10.25 2.41 8.88
CA GLY A 71 10.33 2.27 7.43
C GLY A 71 9.63 3.38 6.65
N VAL A 72 8.78 4.18 7.29
CA VAL A 72 8.03 5.26 6.65
C VAL A 72 8.89 6.51 6.44
N VAL A 73 8.62 7.26 5.35
CA VAL A 73 9.12 8.61 5.15
C VAL A 73 7.97 9.61 5.37
N ILE A 74 8.14 10.54 6.28
CA ILE A 74 7.08 11.38 6.85
C ILE A 74 7.16 12.81 6.31
N ASP A 75 6.12 13.24 5.61
CA ASP A 75 5.86 14.66 5.34
C ASP A 75 5.10 15.24 6.53
N LEU A 76 5.77 16.09 7.35
CA LEU A 76 5.19 16.60 8.58
C LEU A 76 3.97 17.50 8.36
N ALA A 77 3.95 18.27 7.28
CA ALA A 77 2.79 19.10 6.94
C ALA A 77 1.57 18.22 6.63
N VAL A 78 1.77 17.10 5.93
CA VAL A 78 0.70 16.15 5.65
C VAL A 78 0.26 15.42 6.92
N LEU A 79 1.20 14.97 7.75
CA LEU A 79 0.91 14.30 9.01
C LEU A 79 -0.01 15.16 9.90
N PHE A 80 0.38 16.40 10.15
CA PHE A 80 -0.39 17.28 11.01
C PHE A 80 -1.70 17.75 10.36
N GLY A 81 -1.71 17.91 9.04
CA GLY A 81 -2.96 18.18 8.31
C GLY A 81 -3.97 17.03 8.43
N GLU A 82 -3.55 15.78 8.38
CA GLU A 82 -4.43 14.62 8.61
C GLU A 82 -4.88 14.52 10.07
N ILE A 83 -3.99 14.75 11.03
CA ILE A 83 -4.33 14.81 12.47
C ILE A 83 -5.43 15.86 12.71
N ASP A 84 -5.22 17.08 12.23
CA ASP A 84 -6.13 18.20 12.43
C ASP A 84 -7.51 17.91 11.79
N MET A 85 -7.51 17.35 10.60
CA MET A 85 -8.74 16.95 9.89
C MET A 85 -9.53 15.89 10.67
N LEU A 86 -8.84 14.88 11.23
CA LEU A 86 -9.49 13.84 12.03
C LEU A 86 -10.02 14.38 13.36
N GLN A 87 -9.25 15.23 14.05
CA GLN A 87 -9.68 15.87 15.30
C GLN A 87 -10.91 16.76 15.09
N GLN A 88 -10.98 17.52 13.98
CA GLN A 88 -12.16 18.33 13.61
C GLN A 88 -13.41 17.48 13.40
N ARG A 89 -13.24 16.19 13.05
CA ARG A 89 -14.31 15.20 12.90
C ARG A 89 -14.56 14.37 14.17
N GLY A 90 -13.97 14.77 15.29
CA GLY A 90 -14.17 14.11 16.59
C GLY A 90 -13.37 12.83 16.82
N ILE A 91 -12.41 12.51 15.95
CA ILE A 91 -11.56 11.32 16.10
C ILE A 91 -10.39 11.65 17.05
N ASP A 92 -10.20 10.83 18.06
CA ASP A 92 -9.05 10.94 18.97
C ASP A 92 -7.77 10.43 18.30
N THR A 93 -6.82 11.33 18.10
CA THR A 93 -5.50 11.05 17.52
C THR A 93 -4.37 11.03 18.55
N SER A 94 -4.67 11.23 19.84
CA SER A 94 -3.66 11.33 20.93
C SER A 94 -2.86 10.03 21.13
N ARG A 95 -3.42 8.90 20.68
CA ARG A 95 -2.79 7.56 20.74
C ARG A 95 -1.73 7.32 19.67
N LEU A 96 -1.58 8.23 18.69
CA LEU A 96 -0.62 8.07 17.61
C LEU A 96 0.81 8.05 18.14
N ILE A 97 1.56 7.03 17.74
CA ILE A 97 2.98 6.88 18.03
C ILE A 97 3.79 6.95 16.73
N VAL A 98 4.88 7.70 16.77
CA VAL A 98 5.78 7.91 15.63
C VAL A 98 7.18 7.42 15.98
N SER A 99 7.77 6.63 15.09
CA SER A 99 9.14 6.14 15.28
C SER A 99 10.17 7.28 15.29
N ALA A 100 10.99 7.36 16.31
CA ALA A 100 12.17 8.23 16.35
C ALA A 100 13.10 8.03 15.15
N ASN A 101 13.13 6.81 14.60
CA ASN A 101 13.99 6.41 13.50
C ASN A 101 13.35 6.55 12.09
N ALA A 102 12.09 6.97 11.98
CA ALA A 102 11.48 7.29 10.69
C ALA A 102 12.17 8.49 10.04
N HIS A 103 12.20 8.52 8.69
CA HIS A 103 12.82 9.63 7.97
C HIS A 103 11.80 10.71 7.65
N VAL A 104 12.29 11.95 7.54
CA VAL A 104 11.46 13.12 7.25
C VAL A 104 11.62 13.55 5.80
N ILE A 105 10.49 13.84 5.15
CA ILE A 105 10.45 14.48 3.83
C ILE A 105 10.56 16.00 4.03
N ALA A 106 11.69 16.59 3.66
CA ALA A 106 11.85 18.03 3.64
C ALA A 106 11.44 18.63 2.27
N SER A 107 11.27 19.94 2.22
CA SER A 107 10.88 20.67 1.00
C SER A 107 11.79 20.41 -0.21
N TYR A 108 13.08 20.19 0.01
CA TYR A 108 14.00 19.87 -1.08
C TYR A 108 13.73 18.51 -1.73
N HIS A 109 13.22 17.52 -1.01
CA HIS A 109 12.83 16.24 -1.60
C HIS A 109 11.69 16.43 -2.60
N ARG A 110 10.66 17.21 -2.22
CA ARG A 110 9.53 17.52 -3.11
C ARG A 110 9.98 18.30 -4.36
N THR A 111 10.93 19.22 -4.17
CA THR A 111 11.49 20.01 -5.27
C THR A 111 12.26 19.12 -6.25
N ILE A 112 13.15 18.25 -5.75
CA ILE A 112 13.96 17.35 -6.57
C ILE A 112 13.07 16.34 -7.31
N ASP A 113 12.06 15.77 -6.67
CA ASP A 113 11.11 14.84 -7.30
C ASP A 113 10.44 15.50 -8.52
N LYS A 114 9.84 16.69 -8.32
CA LYS A 114 9.17 17.43 -9.40
C LYS A 114 10.10 17.85 -10.53
N VAL A 115 11.31 18.29 -10.20
CA VAL A 115 12.28 18.75 -11.20
C VAL A 115 12.89 17.58 -11.95
N GLY A 116 13.22 16.47 -11.25
CA GLY A 116 13.74 15.24 -11.84
C GLY A 116 12.76 14.63 -12.85
N GLU A 117 11.48 14.50 -12.49
CA GLU A 117 10.44 14.00 -13.41
C GLU A 117 10.32 14.86 -14.69
N ARG A 118 10.41 16.20 -14.54
CA ARG A 118 10.41 17.09 -15.72
C ARG A 118 11.64 16.92 -16.58
N PHE A 119 12.81 16.75 -15.97
CA PHE A 119 14.08 16.56 -16.66
C PHE A 119 14.14 15.25 -17.45
N LEU A 120 13.55 14.17 -16.91
CA LEU A 120 13.44 12.87 -17.58
C LEU A 120 12.53 12.91 -18.82
N GLY A 121 11.63 13.86 -18.94
CA GLY A 121 10.78 14.05 -20.11
C GLY A 121 9.97 12.80 -20.47
N LYS A 122 10.30 12.13 -21.60
CA LYS A 122 9.61 10.91 -22.04
C LYS A 122 9.95 9.69 -21.17
N ALA A 123 11.09 9.69 -20.50
CA ALA A 123 11.52 8.62 -19.60
C ALA A 123 11.01 8.78 -18.14
N LYS A 124 10.07 9.71 -17.91
CA LYS A 124 9.48 9.92 -16.59
C LYS A 124 8.80 8.65 -16.09
N ILE A 125 8.93 8.39 -14.79
CA ILE A 125 8.30 7.25 -14.11
C ILE A 125 6.80 7.53 -13.83
N GLY A 126 6.45 8.81 -13.68
CA GLY A 126 5.11 9.24 -13.27
C GLY A 126 4.93 9.24 -11.76
N THR A 127 5.94 9.74 -11.03
CA THR A 127 5.90 9.84 -9.56
C THR A 127 4.76 10.73 -9.09
N THR A 128 4.41 10.63 -7.81
CA THR A 128 3.38 11.49 -7.20
C THR A 128 3.88 12.93 -6.94
N GLY A 129 5.16 13.21 -7.15
CA GLY A 129 5.79 14.51 -6.89
C GLY A 129 5.84 14.90 -5.40
N ARG A 130 5.68 13.91 -4.51
CA ARG A 130 5.61 14.10 -3.05
C ARG A 130 6.96 13.93 -2.33
N GLY A 131 8.03 13.69 -3.07
CA GLY A 131 9.39 13.57 -2.53
C GLY A 131 9.73 12.22 -1.92
N ILE A 132 8.92 11.19 -2.16
CA ILE A 132 9.10 9.84 -1.60
C ILE A 132 10.42 9.23 -2.07
N GLY A 133 10.63 9.14 -3.38
CA GLY A 133 11.86 8.59 -3.98
C GLY A 133 13.12 9.29 -3.49
N PRO A 134 13.22 10.62 -3.59
CA PRO A 134 14.35 11.37 -3.04
C PRO A 134 14.59 11.15 -1.54
N ALA A 135 13.56 11.02 -0.71
CA ALA A 135 13.72 10.76 0.72
C ALA A 135 14.29 9.34 0.99
N TYR A 136 13.81 8.32 0.26
CA TYR A 136 14.40 6.98 0.34
C TYR A 136 15.83 6.94 -0.22
N SER A 137 16.12 7.69 -1.27
CA SER A 137 17.50 7.85 -1.78
C SER A 137 18.42 8.41 -0.70
N ASP A 138 18.00 9.44 0.02
CA ASP A 138 18.78 10.01 1.13
C ASP A 138 18.96 9.04 2.28
N LYS A 139 17.92 8.26 2.61
CA LYS A 139 18.01 7.19 3.61
C LYS A 139 19.10 6.18 3.24
N MET A 140 19.12 5.68 2.00
CA MET A 140 20.08 4.70 1.52
C MET A 140 21.49 5.28 1.37
N SER A 141 21.60 6.55 0.99
CA SER A 141 22.87 7.31 0.96
C SER A 141 23.36 7.73 2.33
N ARG A 142 22.58 7.52 3.39
CA ARG A 142 22.89 7.83 4.79
C ARG A 142 23.08 9.33 5.08
N VAL A 143 22.37 10.16 4.33
CA VAL A 143 22.32 11.62 4.51
C VAL A 143 20.93 12.12 4.91
N GLY A 144 19.97 11.21 5.11
CA GLY A 144 18.61 11.55 5.46
C GLY A 144 18.46 12.10 6.88
N VAL A 145 17.45 12.95 7.08
CA VAL A 145 17.04 13.47 8.37
C VAL A 145 16.01 12.53 8.99
N ARG A 146 16.20 12.14 10.24
CA ARG A 146 15.26 11.34 11.03
C ARG A 146 14.42 12.21 11.95
N VAL A 147 13.29 11.69 12.40
CA VAL A 147 12.40 12.34 13.37
C VAL A 147 13.15 12.80 14.61
N GLN A 148 14.00 11.96 15.19
CA GLN A 148 14.79 12.29 16.38
C GLN A 148 15.74 13.49 16.19
N ASP A 149 16.17 13.78 14.97
CA ASP A 149 17.10 14.88 14.68
C ASP A 149 16.43 16.26 14.83
N LEU A 150 15.09 16.31 14.82
CA LEU A 150 14.33 17.55 15.00
C LEU A 150 14.42 18.12 16.42
N PHE A 151 14.84 17.32 17.38
CA PHE A 151 14.93 17.72 18.79
C PHE A 151 16.31 18.27 19.19
N ASP A 152 17.24 18.35 18.23
CA ASP A 152 18.53 19.02 18.38
C ASP A 152 18.79 19.88 17.12
N GLU A 153 18.53 21.19 17.23
CA GLU A 153 18.69 22.14 16.12
C GLU A 153 20.09 22.08 15.49
N LYS A 154 21.14 21.91 16.30
CA LYS A 154 22.52 21.86 15.81
C LYS A 154 22.74 20.63 14.92
N ILE A 155 22.28 19.47 15.35
CA ILE A 155 22.35 18.22 14.58
C ILE A 155 21.48 18.31 13.33
N LEU A 156 20.24 18.82 13.47
CA LEU A 156 19.35 19.03 12.33
C LEU A 156 19.99 19.92 11.26
N ARG A 157 20.52 21.07 11.65
CA ARG A 157 21.21 22.02 10.75
C ARG A 157 22.37 21.37 10.02
N GLN A 158 23.24 20.67 10.74
CA GLN A 158 24.39 19.97 10.17
C GLN A 158 23.96 18.92 9.14
N LYS A 159 22.90 18.15 9.43
CA LYS A 159 22.38 17.12 8.51
C LYS A 159 21.73 17.73 7.27
N VAL A 160 20.91 18.76 7.44
CA VAL A 160 20.28 19.47 6.31
C VAL A 160 21.33 20.12 5.42
N GLU A 161 22.36 20.75 5.99
CA GLU A 161 23.48 21.34 5.22
C GLU A 161 24.21 20.27 4.41
N GLY A 162 24.59 19.18 5.05
CA GLY A 162 25.26 18.05 4.36
C GLY A 162 24.42 17.43 3.26
N ALA A 163 23.11 17.28 3.48
CA ALA A 163 22.19 16.76 2.47
C ALA A 163 21.98 17.75 1.32
N LEU A 164 21.90 19.05 1.58
CA LEU A 164 21.66 20.08 0.55
C LEU A 164 22.88 20.39 -0.30
N GLN A 165 24.10 20.24 0.21
CA GLN A 165 25.30 20.58 -0.54
C GLN A 165 25.35 19.95 -1.94
N PRO A 166 25.30 18.62 -2.13
CA PRO A 166 25.29 18.00 -3.46
C PRO A 166 24.00 18.30 -4.23
N LYS A 167 22.86 18.39 -3.55
CA LYS A 167 21.56 18.66 -4.19
C LYS A 167 21.50 20.08 -4.77
N ASN A 168 22.05 21.05 -4.10
CA ASN A 168 22.15 22.42 -4.63
C ASN A 168 23.05 22.49 -5.84
N GLN A 169 24.16 21.72 -5.89
CA GLN A 169 24.96 21.61 -7.13
C GLN A 169 24.13 21.04 -8.27
N LEU A 170 23.34 19.99 -8.02
CA LEU A 170 22.46 19.39 -9.02
C LEU A 170 21.37 20.38 -9.47
N LEU A 171 20.70 21.06 -8.55
CA LEU A 171 19.68 22.05 -8.85
C LEU A 171 20.23 23.19 -9.72
N VAL A 172 21.36 23.78 -9.32
CA VAL A 172 21.91 24.94 -10.00
C VAL A 172 22.56 24.58 -11.33
N LYS A 173 23.44 23.56 -11.34
CA LYS A 173 24.28 23.26 -12.52
C LYS A 173 23.58 22.38 -13.56
N ILE A 174 22.68 21.51 -13.15
CA ILE A 174 22.05 20.54 -14.06
C ILE A 174 20.61 20.97 -14.36
N TYR A 175 19.85 21.32 -13.34
CA TYR A 175 18.42 21.63 -13.51
C TYR A 175 18.16 23.12 -13.77
N ASN A 176 19.16 23.98 -13.70
CA ASN A 176 19.05 25.44 -13.86
C ASN A 176 17.95 26.02 -12.93
N ARG A 177 18.05 25.69 -11.64
CA ARG A 177 17.16 26.15 -10.57
C ARG A 177 17.95 26.85 -9.50
N ALA A 178 17.27 27.69 -8.71
CA ALA A 178 17.89 28.33 -7.55
C ALA A 178 18.30 27.28 -6.50
N ALA A 179 19.38 27.55 -5.79
CA ALA A 179 19.77 26.80 -4.61
C ALA A 179 18.70 26.95 -3.50
N ILE A 180 18.55 25.94 -2.71
CA ILE A 180 17.65 25.94 -1.53
C ILE A 180 18.45 26.36 -0.31
N ASP A 181 17.89 27.29 0.46
CA ASP A 181 18.53 27.79 1.67
C ASP A 181 18.38 26.80 2.83
N THR A 182 19.49 26.45 3.46
CA THR A 182 19.55 25.55 4.61
C THR A 182 18.70 26.07 5.79
N SER A 183 18.78 27.37 6.07
CA SER A 183 18.06 27.95 7.22
C SER A 183 16.55 27.89 7.04
N ALA A 184 16.07 28.11 5.81
CA ALA A 184 14.64 27.97 5.50
C ALA A 184 14.13 26.53 5.73
N VAL A 185 14.90 25.51 5.32
CA VAL A 185 14.53 24.11 5.55
C VAL A 185 14.55 23.76 7.03
N VAL A 186 15.57 24.20 7.77
CA VAL A 186 15.66 23.96 9.22
C VAL A 186 14.48 24.60 9.94
N THR A 187 14.15 25.85 9.62
CA THR A 187 13.00 26.55 10.22
C THR A 187 11.69 25.81 9.91
N GLU A 188 11.46 25.42 8.64
CA GLU A 188 10.28 24.64 8.23
C GLU A 188 10.12 23.37 9.08
N LEU A 189 11.21 22.63 9.32
CA LEU A 189 11.15 21.38 10.07
C LEU A 189 10.95 21.60 11.59
N LEU A 190 11.57 22.63 12.15
CA LEU A 190 11.46 22.96 13.58
C LEU A 190 10.05 23.43 13.97
N GLU A 191 9.26 23.99 13.05
CA GLU A 191 7.87 24.38 13.31
C GLU A 191 7.01 23.20 13.82
N TYR A 192 7.38 21.97 13.49
CA TYR A 192 6.66 20.76 13.88
C TYR A 192 7.25 20.06 15.11
N ALA A 193 8.45 20.42 15.54
CA ALA A 193 9.21 19.66 16.54
C ALA A 193 8.48 19.57 17.89
N GLU A 194 7.98 20.67 18.41
CA GLU A 194 7.25 20.71 19.70
C GLU A 194 5.98 19.86 19.67
N ARG A 195 5.22 19.95 18.59
CA ARG A 195 3.97 19.19 18.43
C ARG A 195 4.21 17.70 18.20
N LEU A 196 5.33 17.34 17.56
CA LEU A 196 5.71 15.96 17.25
C LEU A 196 6.28 15.23 18.48
N GLN A 197 7.03 15.92 19.33
CA GLN A 197 7.81 15.32 20.42
C GLN A 197 7.01 14.37 21.34
N PRO A 198 5.77 14.68 21.76
CA PRO A 198 5.00 13.80 22.64
C PRO A 198 4.63 12.44 22.01
N MET A 199 4.61 12.36 20.67
CA MET A 199 4.23 11.17 19.91
C MET A 199 5.42 10.24 19.64
N VAL A 200 6.67 10.69 19.89
CA VAL A 200 7.86 10.00 19.42
C VAL A 200 8.37 8.98 20.42
N GLN A 201 8.57 7.76 19.95
CA GLN A 201 9.06 6.63 20.76
C GLN A 201 10.02 5.74 19.97
N ASP A 202 10.72 4.83 20.69
CA ASP A 202 11.35 3.65 20.10
C ASP A 202 10.26 2.61 19.77
N THR A 203 9.77 2.65 18.55
CA THR A 203 8.68 1.79 18.11
C THR A 203 9.09 0.33 17.99
N SER A 204 10.36 0.02 17.72
CA SER A 204 10.83 -1.37 17.71
C SER A 204 10.75 -1.99 19.10
N LEU A 205 11.24 -1.29 20.12
CA LEU A 205 11.14 -1.75 21.50
C LEU A 205 9.67 -1.85 21.95
N LEU A 206 8.85 -0.85 21.64
CA LEU A 206 7.42 -0.82 21.95
C LEU A 206 6.70 -2.06 21.42
N LEU A 207 6.85 -2.33 20.12
CA LEU A 207 6.12 -3.42 19.43
C LEU A 207 6.61 -4.80 19.87
N ASN A 208 7.92 -4.98 20.09
CA ASN A 208 8.43 -6.25 20.62
C ASN A 208 7.94 -6.52 22.04
N ASN A 209 7.91 -5.50 22.91
CA ASN A 209 7.32 -5.63 24.25
C ASN A 209 5.81 -5.91 24.20
N ALA A 210 5.08 -5.33 23.23
CA ALA A 210 3.67 -5.63 23.03
C ALA A 210 3.46 -7.10 22.69
N LEU A 211 4.22 -7.63 21.72
CA LEU A 211 4.17 -9.05 21.37
C LEU A 211 4.55 -9.97 22.55
N ASP A 212 5.49 -9.56 23.41
CA ASP A 212 5.88 -10.34 24.61
C ASP A 212 4.78 -10.36 25.66
N ARG A 213 3.94 -9.33 25.75
CA ARG A 213 2.75 -9.31 26.61
C ARG A 213 1.57 -10.12 26.04
N GLY A 214 1.66 -10.51 24.76
CA GLY A 214 0.59 -11.21 24.07
C GLY A 214 -0.37 -10.30 23.30
N ASP A 215 -0.01 -9.02 23.09
CA ASP A 215 -0.80 -8.09 22.27
C ASP A 215 -0.72 -8.49 20.79
N THR A 216 -1.75 -8.19 20.01
CA THR A 216 -1.82 -8.44 18.56
C THR A 216 -1.37 -7.21 17.78
N VAL A 217 -0.35 -7.38 16.94
CA VAL A 217 0.21 -6.29 16.12
C VAL A 217 -0.09 -6.53 14.64
N LEU A 218 -0.81 -5.59 14.01
CA LEU A 218 -1.03 -5.55 12.56
C LEU A 218 0.00 -4.66 11.90
N LEU A 219 0.74 -5.19 10.92
CA LEU A 219 1.69 -4.47 10.07
C LEU A 219 1.04 -4.19 8.71
N GLU A 220 0.59 -2.95 8.49
CA GLU A 220 -0.16 -2.51 7.32
C GLU A 220 0.77 -1.94 6.25
N ALA A 221 0.77 -2.54 5.04
CA ALA A 221 1.52 -2.02 3.91
C ALA A 221 0.88 -0.76 3.31
N GLY A 222 1.70 0.22 2.99
CA GLY A 222 1.26 1.42 2.28
C GLY A 222 0.92 1.18 0.80
N GLN A 223 1.61 0.25 0.15
CA GLN A 223 1.43 -0.11 -1.26
C GLN A 223 1.18 -1.61 -1.39
N ALA A 224 1.52 -2.20 -2.56
CA ALA A 224 1.26 -3.59 -2.86
C ALA A 224 2.50 -4.29 -3.44
N THR A 225 2.45 -5.61 -3.54
CA THR A 225 3.57 -6.47 -3.95
C THR A 225 4.15 -6.07 -5.31
N LEU A 226 3.31 -5.80 -6.31
CA LEU A 226 3.78 -5.42 -7.65
C LEU A 226 4.31 -3.98 -7.74
N LEU A 227 4.20 -3.21 -6.65
CA LEU A 227 4.80 -1.89 -6.46
C LEU A 227 6.04 -1.91 -5.56
N ASP A 228 6.45 -3.07 -5.05
CA ASP A 228 7.68 -3.22 -4.25
C ASP A 228 8.92 -2.90 -5.09
N VAL A 229 9.91 -2.23 -4.49
CA VAL A 229 11.11 -1.77 -5.22
C VAL A 229 11.97 -2.92 -5.76
N ASP A 230 11.98 -4.08 -5.06
CA ASP A 230 12.77 -5.25 -5.44
C ASP A 230 11.94 -6.29 -6.21
N HIS A 231 10.67 -6.48 -5.84
CA HIS A 231 9.79 -7.55 -6.33
C HIS A 231 8.69 -7.05 -7.26
N GLY A 232 8.55 -5.75 -7.44
CA GLY A 232 7.53 -5.16 -8.32
C GLY A 232 7.98 -5.02 -9.77
N THR A 233 7.14 -4.34 -10.54
CA THR A 233 7.34 -4.05 -11.97
C THR A 233 8.29 -2.86 -12.19
N TYR A 234 9.52 -2.99 -11.74
CA TYR A 234 10.57 -1.96 -11.87
C TYR A 234 10.73 -1.49 -13.33
N PRO A 235 10.85 -0.17 -13.63
CA PRO A 235 10.99 0.92 -12.69
C PRO A 235 9.64 1.52 -12.22
N PHE A 236 8.49 0.99 -12.62
CA PHE A 236 7.16 1.48 -12.29
C PHE A 236 6.70 0.95 -10.94
N VAL A 237 7.42 1.33 -9.90
CA VAL A 237 7.26 0.87 -8.50
C VAL A 237 7.35 2.04 -7.53
N THR A 238 7.06 1.81 -6.27
CA THR A 238 7.43 2.73 -5.18
C THR A 238 8.90 2.54 -4.78
N SER A 239 9.46 3.47 -4.03
CA SER A 239 10.85 3.40 -3.56
C SER A 239 10.99 2.67 -2.21
N SER A 240 10.00 1.89 -1.82
CA SER A 240 10.00 1.15 -0.56
C SER A 240 9.64 -0.31 -0.76
N ASN A 241 9.97 -1.16 0.22
CA ASN A 241 9.58 -2.55 0.25
C ASN A 241 8.16 -2.67 0.83
N ALA A 242 7.20 -3.03 -0.04
CA ALA A 242 5.79 -3.20 0.30
C ALA A 242 5.39 -4.66 0.54
N THR A 243 6.38 -5.57 0.53
CA THR A 243 6.24 -7.00 0.82
C THR A 243 6.30 -7.30 2.31
N ALA A 244 5.94 -8.52 2.70
CA ALA A 244 6.03 -8.99 4.09
C ALA A 244 7.47 -8.92 4.65
N GLY A 245 8.49 -9.13 3.82
CA GLY A 245 9.89 -8.92 4.20
C GLY A 245 10.17 -7.46 4.61
N GLY A 246 9.56 -6.50 3.90
CA GLY A 246 9.65 -5.07 4.24
C GLY A 246 8.98 -4.71 5.56
N ALA A 247 7.97 -5.47 5.98
CA ALA A 247 7.31 -5.27 7.27
C ALA A 247 8.26 -5.49 8.45
N CYS A 248 9.14 -6.49 8.37
CA CYS A 248 10.14 -6.76 9.41
C CYS A 248 11.12 -5.59 9.55
N THR A 249 11.70 -5.12 8.45
CA THR A 249 12.67 -4.01 8.47
C THR A 249 12.02 -2.67 8.82
N GLY A 250 10.78 -2.44 8.39
CA GLY A 250 10.05 -1.21 8.58
C GLY A 250 9.39 -1.03 9.95
N SER A 251 9.25 -2.11 10.72
CA SER A 251 8.70 -2.09 12.09
C SER A 251 9.75 -2.40 13.16
N GLY A 252 10.83 -3.11 12.80
CA GLY A 252 11.82 -3.64 13.75
C GLY A 252 11.37 -4.91 14.48
N ILE A 253 10.36 -5.61 13.94
CA ILE A 253 9.92 -6.93 14.41
C ILE A 253 10.70 -8.01 13.65
N GLY A 254 11.27 -8.97 14.36
CA GLY A 254 12.01 -10.07 13.74
C GLY A 254 11.10 -10.99 12.89
N PRO A 255 11.61 -11.57 11.78
CA PRO A 255 10.79 -12.36 10.87
C PRO A 255 10.16 -13.60 11.52
N THR A 256 10.79 -14.20 12.52
CA THR A 256 10.26 -15.36 13.25
C THR A 256 9.09 -15.02 14.19
N ARG A 257 8.75 -13.75 14.34
CA ARG A 257 7.60 -13.29 15.12
C ARG A 257 6.39 -12.98 14.23
N ILE A 258 6.55 -13.06 12.92
CA ILE A 258 5.43 -12.96 11.97
C ILE A 258 4.73 -14.33 11.94
N ASP A 259 3.48 -14.36 12.33
CA ASP A 259 2.67 -15.57 12.37
C ASP A 259 1.80 -15.73 11.13
N ARG A 260 1.25 -14.62 10.64
CA ARG A 260 0.36 -14.60 9.48
C ARG A 260 0.72 -13.51 8.49
N VAL A 261 0.54 -13.83 7.22
CA VAL A 261 0.62 -12.87 6.12
C VAL A 261 -0.68 -12.90 5.35
N ILE A 262 -1.48 -11.86 5.53
CA ILE A 262 -2.77 -11.69 4.86
C ILE A 262 -2.54 -10.83 3.62
N ALA A 263 -2.88 -11.36 2.45
CA ALA A 263 -2.83 -10.62 1.21
C ALA A 263 -4.23 -10.19 0.76
N VAL A 264 -4.40 -8.92 0.40
CA VAL A 264 -5.66 -8.43 -0.16
C VAL A 264 -5.59 -8.47 -1.67
N VAL A 265 -6.62 -9.01 -2.31
CA VAL A 265 -6.75 -9.11 -3.76
C VAL A 265 -8.16 -8.73 -4.20
N LYS A 266 -8.29 -8.06 -5.34
CA LYS A 266 -9.61 -7.85 -5.97
C LYS A 266 -9.98 -9.06 -6.82
N ALA A 267 -11.26 -9.28 -7.00
CA ALA A 267 -11.79 -10.29 -7.94
C ALA A 267 -11.48 -9.99 -9.43
N TYR A 268 -10.88 -8.84 -9.69
CA TYR A 268 -10.29 -8.38 -10.96
C TYR A 268 -9.03 -7.59 -10.66
N THR A 269 -8.36 -7.03 -11.65
CA THR A 269 -7.10 -6.31 -11.43
C THR A 269 -7.25 -4.82 -11.79
N THR A 270 -6.61 -3.94 -11.01
CA THR A 270 -6.51 -2.52 -11.35
C THR A 270 -5.09 -2.02 -11.20
N ARG A 271 -4.72 -1.02 -12.00
CA ARG A 271 -3.44 -0.34 -11.92
C ARG A 271 -3.58 1.16 -12.11
N VAL A 272 -2.83 1.93 -11.33
CA VAL A 272 -2.64 3.37 -11.53
C VAL A 272 -1.28 3.63 -12.16
N GLY A 273 -1.22 4.56 -13.12
CA GLY A 273 0.04 4.97 -13.74
C GLY A 273 0.55 4.05 -14.85
N ALA A 274 1.78 4.28 -15.25
CA ALA A 274 2.44 3.55 -16.33
C ALA A 274 2.96 2.17 -15.89
N GLY A 275 3.46 1.41 -16.84
CA GLY A 275 4.06 0.10 -16.64
C GLY A 275 3.22 -1.05 -17.17
N PRO A 276 3.79 -2.27 -17.18
CA PRO A 276 3.14 -3.45 -17.77
C PRO A 276 1.87 -3.85 -17.00
N PHE A 277 0.86 -4.27 -17.76
CA PHE A 277 -0.40 -4.77 -17.23
C PHE A 277 -0.98 -5.78 -18.23
N PRO A 278 -0.52 -7.05 -18.22
CA PRO A 278 -0.87 -8.03 -19.25
C PRO A 278 -2.37 -8.25 -19.43
N THR A 279 -3.14 -8.20 -18.34
CA THR A 279 -4.60 -8.45 -18.38
C THR A 279 -5.42 -7.17 -18.58
N GLU A 280 -4.81 -6.03 -18.92
CA GLU A 280 -5.52 -4.77 -19.14
C GLU A 280 -6.56 -4.88 -20.24
N LEU A 281 -7.73 -4.30 -20.01
CA LEU A 281 -8.85 -4.24 -20.95
C LEU A 281 -9.06 -2.80 -21.42
N GLU A 282 -8.86 -2.58 -22.71
CA GLU A 282 -9.11 -1.30 -23.39
C GLU A 282 -10.44 -1.30 -24.17
N ASP A 283 -11.38 -2.16 -23.77
CA ASP A 283 -12.65 -2.43 -24.41
C ASP A 283 -13.86 -2.13 -23.52
N ALA A 284 -15.06 -2.55 -23.95
CA ALA A 284 -16.31 -2.35 -23.22
C ALA A 284 -16.31 -3.03 -21.84
N ASP A 285 -15.64 -4.16 -21.67
CA ASP A 285 -15.56 -4.87 -20.39
C ASP A 285 -14.66 -4.10 -19.41
N GLY A 286 -13.55 -3.51 -19.87
CA GLY A 286 -12.72 -2.64 -19.07
C GLY A 286 -13.44 -1.39 -18.59
N GLU A 287 -14.22 -0.76 -19.45
CA GLU A 287 -15.07 0.38 -19.09
C GLU A 287 -16.16 -0.02 -18.09
N LYS A 288 -16.77 -1.19 -18.28
CA LYS A 288 -17.79 -1.73 -17.38
C LYS A 288 -17.23 -2.03 -15.99
N LEU A 289 -16.06 -2.69 -15.88
CA LEU A 289 -15.36 -2.90 -14.62
C LEU A 289 -15.07 -1.57 -13.91
N ARG A 290 -14.60 -0.57 -14.66
CA ARG A 290 -14.32 0.77 -14.13
C ARG A 290 -15.55 1.46 -13.57
N ALA A 291 -16.65 1.42 -14.32
CA ALA A 291 -17.90 2.08 -13.94
C ALA A 291 -18.54 1.43 -12.71
N ILE A 292 -18.76 0.10 -12.73
CA ILE A 292 -19.39 -0.64 -11.63
C ILE A 292 -18.47 -0.64 -10.40
N GLY A 293 -17.19 -0.88 -10.60
CA GLY A 293 -16.19 -0.90 -9.54
C GLY A 293 -15.86 0.48 -8.97
N ALA A 294 -16.38 1.58 -9.55
CA ALA A 294 -16.03 2.96 -9.19
C ALA A 294 -14.50 3.16 -9.15
N GLU A 295 -13.79 2.65 -10.17
CA GLU A 295 -12.35 2.62 -10.22
C GLU A 295 -11.74 3.97 -10.65
N PHE A 296 -11.78 4.90 -9.69
CA PHE A 296 -11.20 6.24 -9.82
C PHE A 296 -10.30 6.53 -8.62
N GLY A 297 -9.22 7.29 -8.86
CA GLY A 297 -8.28 7.65 -7.79
C GLY A 297 -8.92 8.56 -6.76
N THR A 298 -8.86 8.19 -5.48
CA THR A 298 -9.50 8.90 -4.36
C THR A 298 -9.10 10.38 -4.30
N THR A 299 -7.83 10.69 -4.58
CA THR A 299 -7.29 12.06 -4.47
C THR A 299 -7.40 12.85 -5.76
N THR A 300 -7.27 12.19 -6.92
CA THR A 300 -7.15 12.87 -8.23
C THR A 300 -8.37 12.68 -9.12
N GLY A 301 -9.29 11.79 -8.76
CA GLY A 301 -10.40 11.38 -9.64
C GLY A 301 -9.95 10.70 -10.94
N ARG A 302 -8.67 10.41 -11.10
CA ARG A 302 -8.12 9.82 -12.33
C ARG A 302 -8.63 8.40 -12.50
N PRO A 303 -9.11 8.00 -13.71
CA PRO A 303 -9.55 6.64 -13.96
C PRO A 303 -8.40 5.66 -13.79
N ARG A 304 -8.68 4.51 -13.17
CA ARG A 304 -7.76 3.38 -13.07
C ARG A 304 -7.86 2.53 -14.34
N ARG A 305 -6.75 1.93 -14.72
CA ARG A 305 -6.68 0.86 -15.71
C ARG A 305 -7.29 -0.39 -15.07
N CYS A 306 -8.14 -1.10 -15.79
CA CYS A 306 -8.84 -2.30 -15.29
C CYS A 306 -8.50 -3.50 -16.17
N GLY A 307 -8.49 -4.69 -15.59
CA GLY A 307 -8.25 -5.95 -16.28
C GLY A 307 -8.79 -7.14 -15.51
N TRP A 308 -8.85 -8.31 -16.14
CA TRP A 308 -9.30 -9.53 -15.49
C TRP A 308 -8.36 -9.97 -14.36
N TYR A 309 -8.85 -10.87 -13.51
CA TYR A 309 -8.05 -11.48 -12.46
C TYR A 309 -6.83 -12.17 -13.04
N ASP A 310 -5.68 -11.99 -12.39
CA ASP A 310 -4.41 -12.55 -12.83
C ASP A 310 -3.87 -13.52 -11.76
N ALA A 311 -4.06 -14.81 -12.04
CA ALA A 311 -3.63 -15.87 -11.12
C ALA A 311 -2.11 -16.02 -11.08
N VAL A 312 -1.39 -15.64 -12.15
CA VAL A 312 0.08 -15.64 -12.16
C VAL A 312 0.61 -14.67 -11.15
N ILE A 313 0.06 -13.44 -11.13
CA ILE A 313 0.42 -12.41 -10.15
C ILE A 313 0.04 -12.83 -8.74
N ALA A 314 -1.13 -13.44 -8.54
CA ALA A 314 -1.55 -13.91 -7.22
C ALA A 314 -0.61 -15.00 -6.68
N ARG A 315 -0.21 -15.99 -7.49
CA ARG A 315 0.81 -17.00 -7.12
C ARG A 315 2.15 -16.37 -6.82
N TYR A 316 2.58 -15.41 -7.64
CA TYR A 316 3.82 -14.68 -7.40
C TYR A 316 3.77 -13.93 -6.06
N ALA A 317 2.67 -13.22 -5.76
CA ALA A 317 2.49 -12.54 -4.48
C ALA A 317 2.50 -13.53 -3.31
N THR A 318 1.87 -14.71 -3.47
CA THR A 318 1.89 -15.78 -2.46
C THR A 318 3.32 -16.23 -2.17
N ARG A 319 4.10 -16.50 -3.21
CA ARG A 319 5.51 -16.94 -3.07
C ARG A 319 6.40 -15.89 -2.41
N VAL A 320 6.31 -14.63 -2.85
CA VAL A 320 7.20 -13.56 -2.39
C VAL A 320 6.90 -13.14 -0.95
N ASN A 321 5.63 -13.18 -0.56
CA ASN A 321 5.22 -12.75 0.77
C ASN A 321 5.07 -13.91 1.78
N GLY A 322 5.02 -15.16 1.32
CA GLY A 322 4.64 -16.28 2.17
C GLY A 322 3.18 -16.16 2.65
N VAL A 323 2.26 -15.84 1.73
CA VAL A 323 0.85 -15.60 2.05
C VAL A 323 0.22 -16.81 2.71
N THR A 324 -0.37 -16.59 3.87
CA THR A 324 -1.13 -17.62 4.61
C THR A 324 -2.61 -17.57 4.29
N ASP A 325 -3.13 -16.37 3.99
CA ASP A 325 -4.55 -16.11 3.76
C ASP A 325 -4.78 -14.98 2.75
N PHE A 326 -5.86 -15.08 1.98
CA PHE A 326 -6.33 -13.97 1.16
C PHE A 326 -7.62 -13.35 1.69
N VAL A 327 -7.73 -12.04 1.49
CA VAL A 327 -8.99 -11.30 1.53
C VAL A 327 -9.36 -10.92 0.10
N LEU A 328 -10.43 -11.53 -0.43
CA LEU A 328 -10.97 -11.22 -1.76
C LEU A 328 -11.93 -10.04 -1.63
N THR A 329 -11.75 -9.01 -2.43
CA THR A 329 -12.62 -7.83 -2.46
C THR A 329 -13.32 -7.68 -3.79
N LYS A 330 -14.44 -6.94 -3.79
CA LYS A 330 -15.13 -6.51 -5.02
C LYS A 330 -15.65 -7.66 -5.90
N LEU A 331 -16.04 -8.77 -5.32
CA LEU A 331 -16.67 -9.87 -6.06
C LEU A 331 -18.02 -9.44 -6.68
N ASP A 332 -18.75 -8.57 -6.00
CA ASP A 332 -20.01 -7.96 -6.44
C ASP A 332 -19.92 -7.27 -7.81
N VAL A 333 -18.76 -6.70 -8.13
CA VAL A 333 -18.53 -5.99 -9.41
C VAL A 333 -18.65 -6.93 -10.61
N LEU A 334 -18.40 -8.22 -10.41
CA LEU A 334 -18.47 -9.23 -11.47
C LEU A 334 -19.87 -9.78 -11.70
N SER A 335 -20.87 -9.40 -10.91
CA SER A 335 -22.24 -9.92 -11.01
C SER A 335 -22.92 -9.68 -12.36
N ASP A 336 -22.48 -8.66 -13.12
CA ASP A 336 -23.08 -8.30 -14.40
C ASP A 336 -22.42 -8.95 -15.63
N PHE A 337 -21.48 -9.88 -15.44
CA PHE A 337 -20.79 -10.55 -16.53
C PHE A 337 -21.37 -11.95 -16.77
N ASP A 338 -21.51 -12.32 -18.06
CA ASP A 338 -21.95 -13.67 -18.47
C ASP A 338 -20.79 -14.67 -18.38
N THR A 339 -19.60 -14.23 -18.73
CA THR A 339 -18.35 -14.99 -18.71
C THR A 339 -17.29 -14.14 -18.01
N ILE A 340 -16.51 -14.78 -17.14
CA ILE A 340 -15.45 -14.14 -16.36
C ILE A 340 -14.14 -14.85 -16.67
N PRO A 341 -13.26 -14.24 -17.50
CA PRO A 341 -11.93 -14.77 -17.77
C PRO A 341 -10.99 -14.62 -16.56
N VAL A 342 -10.15 -15.63 -16.34
CA VAL A 342 -9.05 -15.61 -15.38
C VAL A 342 -7.75 -15.87 -16.14
N CYS A 343 -6.75 -15.00 -15.98
CA CYS A 343 -5.44 -15.23 -16.57
C CYS A 343 -4.70 -16.32 -15.78
N VAL A 344 -4.41 -17.43 -16.44
CA VAL A 344 -3.76 -18.61 -15.86
C VAL A 344 -2.29 -18.73 -16.24
N GLY A 345 -1.84 -18.00 -17.26
CA GLY A 345 -0.49 -18.00 -17.76
C GLY A 345 -0.23 -16.85 -18.73
N TYR A 346 1.00 -16.74 -19.19
CA TYR A 346 1.42 -15.74 -20.18
C TYR A 346 2.06 -16.39 -21.39
N ARG A 347 1.67 -15.93 -22.56
CA ARG A 347 2.38 -16.20 -23.81
C ARG A 347 3.47 -15.15 -23.98
N LEU A 348 4.71 -15.59 -24.04
CA LEU A 348 5.89 -14.74 -24.23
C LEU A 348 6.13 -14.42 -25.72
N PRO A 349 7.01 -13.43 -26.03
CA PRO A 349 7.33 -13.06 -27.40
C PRO A 349 7.90 -14.20 -28.26
N ASP A 350 8.56 -15.17 -27.67
CA ASP A 350 9.10 -16.35 -28.34
C ASP A 350 8.04 -17.44 -28.63
N GLY A 351 6.78 -17.19 -28.20
CA GLY A 351 5.64 -18.09 -28.36
C GLY A 351 5.48 -19.12 -27.24
N SER A 352 6.43 -19.23 -26.32
CA SER A 352 6.30 -20.10 -25.15
C SER A 352 5.16 -19.63 -24.22
N VAL A 353 4.55 -20.57 -23.53
CA VAL A 353 3.53 -20.28 -22.52
C VAL A 353 4.08 -20.69 -21.16
N ILE A 354 4.03 -19.76 -20.22
CA ILE A 354 4.46 -19.96 -18.83
C ILE A 354 3.33 -19.63 -17.86
N ASP A 355 3.33 -20.24 -16.71
CA ASP A 355 2.36 -20.03 -15.64
C ASP A 355 2.96 -19.29 -14.43
N GLU A 356 4.22 -18.84 -14.55
CA GLU A 356 4.96 -18.09 -13.57
C GLU A 356 5.25 -16.65 -14.05
N MET A 357 5.61 -15.77 -13.10
CA MET A 357 6.04 -14.41 -13.41
C MET A 357 7.29 -14.45 -14.32
N PRO A 358 7.29 -13.77 -15.49
CA PRO A 358 8.45 -13.73 -16.35
C PRO A 358 9.70 -13.20 -15.63
N MET A 359 10.85 -13.79 -15.90
CA MET A 359 12.11 -13.41 -15.27
C MET A 359 12.53 -11.98 -15.64
N THR A 360 12.24 -11.54 -16.87
CA THR A 360 12.62 -10.21 -17.35
C THR A 360 11.43 -9.26 -17.45
N GLN A 361 11.67 -7.98 -17.18
CA GLN A 361 10.65 -6.94 -17.38
C GLN A 361 10.26 -6.79 -18.86
N THR A 362 11.17 -7.07 -19.78
CA THR A 362 10.90 -7.06 -21.22
C THR A 362 9.85 -8.11 -21.59
N ASP A 363 10.03 -9.35 -21.12
CA ASP A 363 9.07 -10.41 -21.37
C ASP A 363 7.72 -10.10 -20.73
N PHE A 364 7.72 -9.59 -19.49
CA PHE A 364 6.49 -9.22 -18.81
C PHE A 364 5.75 -8.07 -19.50
N HIS A 365 6.49 -7.09 -20.05
CA HIS A 365 5.89 -5.97 -20.77
C HIS A 365 5.20 -6.39 -22.09
N HIS A 366 5.70 -7.44 -22.71
CA HIS A 366 5.16 -7.97 -23.98
C HIS A 366 4.34 -9.25 -23.81
N ALA A 367 4.18 -9.73 -22.58
CA ALA A 367 3.39 -10.91 -22.26
C ALA A 367 1.93 -10.72 -22.65
N GLN A 368 1.38 -11.73 -23.29
CA GLN A 368 -0.04 -11.81 -23.62
C GLN A 368 -0.73 -12.79 -22.65
N PRO A 369 -1.85 -12.41 -22.02
CA PRO A 369 -2.53 -13.27 -21.08
C PRO A 369 -3.12 -14.51 -21.79
N VAL A 370 -3.02 -15.66 -21.13
CA VAL A 370 -3.73 -16.88 -21.50
C VAL A 370 -4.87 -17.03 -20.51
N TYR A 371 -6.09 -17.02 -21.03
CA TYR A 371 -7.30 -17.04 -20.21
C TYR A 371 -7.93 -18.42 -20.14
N GLU A 372 -8.50 -18.73 -18.98
CA GLU A 372 -9.53 -19.73 -18.76
C GLU A 372 -10.83 -19.02 -18.42
N GLU A 373 -11.95 -19.44 -19.05
CA GLU A 373 -13.24 -18.77 -18.93
C GLU A 373 -14.14 -19.50 -17.96
N PHE A 374 -14.79 -18.73 -17.08
CA PHE A 374 -15.74 -19.23 -16.08
C PHE A 374 -17.12 -18.59 -16.29
N PRO A 375 -18.21 -19.33 -16.09
CA PRO A 375 -19.55 -18.78 -16.20
C PRO A 375 -19.80 -17.77 -15.07
N GLY A 376 -20.34 -16.61 -15.43
CA GLY A 376 -20.82 -15.62 -14.48
C GLY A 376 -22.09 -16.08 -13.76
N TRP A 377 -22.56 -15.28 -12.83
CA TRP A 377 -23.72 -15.63 -12.00
C TRP A 377 -24.92 -14.71 -12.20
N ARG A 378 -24.76 -13.51 -12.73
CA ARG A 378 -25.86 -12.57 -13.10
C ARG A 378 -26.85 -12.28 -11.96
N GLU A 379 -26.41 -12.41 -10.73
CA GLU A 379 -27.20 -12.22 -9.55
C GLU A 379 -26.53 -11.21 -8.62
N ASP A 380 -27.33 -10.36 -7.95
CA ASP A 380 -26.83 -9.46 -6.89
C ASP A 380 -26.45 -10.27 -5.65
N ILE A 381 -25.17 -10.31 -5.32
CA ILE A 381 -24.62 -11.02 -4.18
C ILE A 381 -24.43 -10.12 -2.94
N SER A 382 -24.77 -8.85 -3.00
CA SER A 382 -24.52 -7.87 -1.93
C SER A 382 -25.25 -8.19 -0.63
N LYS A 383 -26.28 -9.03 -0.70
CA LYS A 383 -27.09 -9.48 0.45
C LYS A 383 -26.62 -10.81 1.04
N ALA A 384 -25.68 -11.51 0.44
CA ALA A 384 -25.12 -12.74 0.98
C ALA A 384 -24.49 -12.46 2.37
N ARG A 385 -24.70 -13.33 3.32
CA ARG A 385 -24.13 -13.27 4.67
C ARG A 385 -23.39 -14.56 5.03
N ASP A 386 -23.57 -15.60 4.24
CA ASP A 386 -22.84 -16.87 4.33
C ASP A 386 -22.32 -17.27 2.95
N PHE A 387 -21.34 -18.16 2.89
CA PHE A 387 -20.79 -18.68 1.65
C PHE A 387 -21.86 -19.44 0.82
N ASP A 388 -22.75 -20.13 1.50
CA ASP A 388 -23.83 -20.90 0.87
C ASP A 388 -24.94 -20.02 0.27
N ASP A 389 -25.04 -18.74 0.67
CA ASP A 389 -25.95 -17.76 0.05
C ASP A 389 -25.49 -17.36 -1.36
N LEU A 390 -24.22 -17.62 -1.72
CA LEU A 390 -23.69 -17.25 -3.01
C LEU A 390 -24.22 -18.19 -4.11
N PRO A 391 -24.50 -17.65 -5.33
CA PRO A 391 -24.79 -18.47 -6.49
C PRO A 391 -23.71 -19.53 -6.75
N LYS A 392 -24.12 -20.68 -7.28
CA LYS A 392 -23.21 -21.81 -7.53
C LYS A 392 -21.96 -21.39 -8.35
N ASN A 393 -22.15 -20.55 -9.38
CA ASN A 393 -21.03 -20.10 -10.22
C ASN A 393 -20.08 -19.17 -9.45
N ALA A 394 -20.61 -18.30 -8.56
CA ALA A 394 -19.78 -17.45 -7.73
C ALA A 394 -18.93 -18.28 -6.74
N ARG A 395 -19.54 -19.29 -6.10
CA ARG A 395 -18.80 -20.22 -5.22
C ARG A 395 -17.70 -20.95 -5.99
N ARG A 396 -18.03 -21.50 -7.18
CA ARG A 396 -17.04 -22.18 -8.02
C ARG A 396 -15.91 -21.24 -8.45
N TYR A 397 -16.23 -20.00 -8.78
CA TYR A 397 -15.22 -18.98 -9.12
C TYR A 397 -14.25 -18.74 -7.95
N ILE A 398 -14.76 -18.55 -6.74
CA ILE A 398 -13.94 -18.37 -5.54
C ILE A 398 -13.03 -19.59 -5.29
N GLU A 399 -13.56 -20.81 -5.38
CA GLU A 399 -12.80 -22.05 -5.22
C GLU A 399 -11.63 -22.12 -6.21
N VAL A 400 -11.89 -21.79 -7.48
CA VAL A 400 -10.88 -21.78 -8.55
C VAL A 400 -9.82 -20.72 -8.26
N LEU A 401 -10.22 -19.50 -7.90
CA LEU A 401 -9.25 -18.46 -7.56
C LEU A 401 -8.38 -18.87 -6.37
N GLN A 402 -8.95 -19.50 -5.34
CA GLN A 402 -8.21 -20.02 -4.20
C GLN A 402 -7.15 -21.04 -4.62
N GLU A 403 -7.57 -22.00 -5.45
CA GLU A 403 -6.71 -23.07 -5.99
C GLU A 403 -5.55 -22.49 -6.82
N MET A 404 -5.87 -21.54 -7.71
CA MET A 404 -4.91 -20.89 -8.59
C MET A 404 -3.98 -19.90 -7.86
N SER A 405 -4.39 -19.30 -6.76
CA SER A 405 -3.59 -18.31 -6.02
C SER A 405 -2.65 -18.95 -4.98
N GLY A 406 -2.87 -20.21 -4.64
CA GLY A 406 -1.98 -21.01 -3.78
C GLY A 406 -2.12 -20.76 -2.29
N ALA A 407 -3.17 -20.05 -1.84
CA ALA A 407 -3.51 -19.87 -0.43
C ALA A 407 -5.04 -19.71 -0.26
N PRO A 408 -5.60 -20.03 0.92
CA PRO A 408 -7.04 -19.96 1.15
C PRO A 408 -7.54 -18.52 1.18
N PHE A 409 -8.80 -18.31 0.76
CA PHE A 409 -9.54 -17.10 1.03
C PHE A 409 -10.21 -17.19 2.40
N SER A 410 -9.86 -16.28 3.30
CA SER A 410 -10.45 -16.20 4.65
C SER A 410 -11.62 -15.22 4.72
N VAL A 411 -11.67 -14.25 3.80
CA VAL A 411 -12.76 -13.27 3.70
C VAL A 411 -13.12 -13.04 2.23
N ILE A 412 -14.43 -12.94 1.95
CA ILE A 412 -14.98 -12.60 0.65
C ILE A 412 -15.81 -11.33 0.76
N GLY A 413 -15.37 -10.26 0.11
CA GLY A 413 -16.12 -8.99 0.02
C GLY A 413 -17.18 -9.05 -1.09
N VAL A 414 -18.43 -8.94 -0.72
CA VAL A 414 -19.61 -8.97 -1.60
C VAL A 414 -20.27 -7.60 -1.77
N GLY A 415 -19.60 -6.54 -1.32
CA GLY A 415 -20.04 -5.15 -1.44
C GLY A 415 -19.10 -4.20 -0.68
N PRO A 416 -19.36 -2.88 -0.71
CA PRO A 416 -18.48 -1.88 -0.10
C PRO A 416 -18.55 -1.80 1.43
N ALA A 417 -19.70 -2.10 2.04
CA ALA A 417 -19.92 -1.97 3.48
C ALA A 417 -19.20 -3.06 4.30
N ARG A 418 -18.98 -2.79 5.58
CA ARG A 418 -18.32 -3.73 6.51
C ARG A 418 -19.05 -5.05 6.62
N ASP A 419 -20.38 -5.00 6.76
CA ASP A 419 -21.28 -6.16 6.87
C ASP A 419 -21.44 -6.95 5.56
N GLN A 420 -20.95 -6.40 4.44
CA GLN A 420 -20.88 -7.06 3.14
C GLN A 420 -19.54 -7.80 2.97
N SER A 421 -19.17 -8.58 3.99
CA SER A 421 -17.97 -9.41 4.00
C SER A 421 -18.28 -10.76 4.65
N LEU A 422 -18.08 -11.83 3.90
CA LEU A 422 -18.25 -13.20 4.39
C LEU A 422 -16.95 -13.64 5.05
N LEU A 423 -17.00 -13.95 6.34
CA LEU A 423 -15.84 -14.45 7.07
C LEU A 423 -15.86 -15.99 7.03
N LEU A 424 -14.95 -16.57 6.24
CA LEU A 424 -14.81 -18.02 6.11
C LEU A 424 -13.86 -18.63 7.14
N ARG A 425 -12.87 -17.83 7.58
CA ARG A 425 -11.88 -18.23 8.60
C ARG A 425 -11.48 -17.00 9.43
N PRO A 426 -11.17 -17.16 10.72
CA PRO A 426 -10.66 -16.06 11.54
C PRO A 426 -9.39 -15.44 10.92
N LEU A 427 -9.28 -14.11 10.93
CA LEU A 427 -8.10 -13.39 10.46
C LEU A 427 -7.01 -13.26 11.54
N THR A 428 -7.39 -13.40 12.81
CA THR A 428 -6.47 -13.50 13.96
C THR A 428 -6.39 -14.95 14.40
N ALA A 429 -5.26 -15.35 15.01
CA ALA A 429 -5.19 -16.68 15.64
C ALA A 429 -6.22 -16.74 16.78
N GLY A 430 -7.05 -17.79 16.76
CA GLY A 430 -7.95 -18.11 17.86
C GLY A 430 -7.20 -18.67 19.06
#